data_a432230a74e01b7c384b042e776c9448
#
_entry.id   a432230a74e01b7c384b042e776c9448
#
_cell.length_a   1.000
_cell.length_b   1.000
_cell.length_c   1.000
_cell.angle_alpha   90.00
_cell.angle_beta   90.00
_cell.angle_gamma   90.00
#
_symmetry.space_group_name_H-M   'P 1'
#
loop_
_entity.id
_entity.type
_entity.pdbx_description
1 polymer ?
#
loop_
_entity_poly.entity_id
_entity_poly.type
_entity_poly.pdbx_seq_one_letter_code
_entity_poly.pdbx_strand_id
1 'polypeptide(L)' 'MKGIKEAFIDVGEISQMLGIGMTKAYAIIKEYNAELEAKGYFTMRGKCPRKYFEQKIYG' A
#
# COMPACT_ATOMS: atom_id res chain seq x y z
N MET A 1 21.00 -5.20 1.62
CA MET A 1 19.86 -6.06 1.86
C MET A 1 18.58 -5.27 1.97
N LYS A 2 17.54 -5.74 1.34
CA LYS A 2 16.28 -5.03 1.38
C LYS A 2 15.53 -5.32 2.67
N GLY A 3 15.01 -4.26 3.28
CA GLY A 3 14.27 -4.39 4.50
C GLY A 3 12.77 -4.31 4.27
N ILE A 4 12.03 -4.33 5.36
CA ILE A 4 10.58 -4.23 5.33
C ILE A 4 10.15 -2.94 4.63
N LYS A 5 10.94 -1.90 4.80
CA LYS A 5 10.66 -0.60 4.21
C LYS A 5 10.54 -0.67 2.69
N GLU A 6 11.35 -1.51 2.06
CA GLU A 6 11.30 -1.65 0.61
C GLU A 6 10.25 -2.63 0.15
N ALA A 7 9.86 -3.54 1.03
CA ALA A 7 8.81 -4.50 0.71
C ALA A 7 7.43 -3.88 0.81
N PHE A 8 7.30 -2.76 1.53
CA PHE A 8 6.03 -2.10 1.74
C PHE A 8 6.09 -0.65 1.27
N ILE A 9 4.97 -0.17 0.74
CA ILE A 9 4.82 1.23 0.35
C ILE A 9 3.96 1.91 1.39
N ASP A 10 4.26 3.17 1.72
CA ASP A 10 3.51 3.86 2.75
C ASP A 10 2.67 5.01 2.17
N VAL A 11 1.90 5.65 3.04
CA VAL A 11 0.97 6.71 2.65
C VAL A 11 1.68 7.85 1.95
N GLY A 12 2.82 8.28 2.49
CA GLY A 12 3.55 9.41 1.92
C GLY A 12 4.06 9.10 0.53
N GLU A 13 4.55 7.89 0.33
CA GLU A 13 5.09 7.48 -0.96
C GLU A 13 3.96 7.42 -2.00
N ILE A 14 2.81 6.87 -1.63
CA ILE A 14 1.68 6.81 -2.55
C ILE A 14 1.17 8.19 -2.90
N SER A 15 1.11 9.07 -1.90
CA SER A 15 0.68 10.44 -2.10
C SER A 15 1.54 11.13 -3.16
N GLN A 16 2.85 10.98 -3.05
CA GLN A 16 3.77 11.59 -4.01
C GLN A 16 3.68 10.92 -5.39
N MET A 17 3.62 9.61 -5.40
CA MET A 17 3.61 8.85 -6.64
C MET A 17 2.38 9.16 -7.49
N LEU A 18 1.22 9.25 -6.87
CA LEU A 18 -0.03 9.46 -7.59
C LEU A 18 -0.46 10.93 -7.64
N GLY A 19 0.25 11.80 -6.93
CA GLY A 19 -0.12 13.22 -6.89
C GLY A 19 -1.44 13.46 -6.19
N ILE A 20 -1.73 12.71 -5.13
CA ILE A 20 -2.98 12.83 -4.39
C ILE A 20 -2.68 13.19 -2.95
N GLY A 21 -3.71 13.61 -2.21
CA GLY A 21 -3.55 13.96 -0.82
C GLY A 21 -3.30 12.74 0.06
N MET A 22 -2.78 12.99 1.25
CA MET A 22 -2.47 11.90 2.19
C MET A 22 -3.71 11.14 2.61
N THR A 23 -4.82 11.84 2.80
CA THR A 23 -6.07 11.21 3.19
C THR A 23 -6.52 10.18 2.15
N LYS A 24 -6.42 10.58 0.88
CA LYS A 24 -6.80 9.70 -0.20
C LYS A 24 -5.85 8.52 -0.32
N ALA A 25 -4.55 8.79 -0.15
CA ALA A 25 -3.56 7.72 -0.18
C ALA A 25 -3.81 6.72 0.94
N TYR A 26 -4.14 7.21 2.13
CA TYR A 26 -4.42 6.33 3.26
C TYR A 26 -5.65 5.46 2.98
N ALA A 27 -6.67 6.05 2.34
CA ALA A 27 -7.87 5.30 2.00
C ALA A 27 -7.55 4.16 1.03
N ILE A 28 -6.66 4.39 0.07
CA ILE A 28 -6.24 3.36 -0.87
C ILE A 28 -5.56 2.22 -0.12
N ILE A 29 -4.65 2.54 0.78
CA ILE A 29 -3.97 1.52 1.57
C ILE A 29 -4.97 0.70 2.39
N LYS A 30 -5.91 1.40 3.01
CA LYS A 30 -6.89 0.73 3.84
C LYS A 30 -7.73 -0.25 3.03
N GLU A 31 -8.11 0.15 1.84
CA GLU A 31 -8.89 -0.70 0.96
C GLU A 31 -8.10 -1.93 0.52
N TYR A 32 -6.86 -1.73 0.10
CA TYR A 32 -6.03 -2.85 -0.36
C TYR A 32 -5.72 -3.81 0.78
N ASN A 33 -5.49 -3.27 1.98
CA ASN A 33 -5.23 -4.12 3.13
C ASN A 33 -6.45 -4.96 3.50
N ALA A 34 -7.65 -4.38 3.36
CA ALA A 34 -8.86 -5.14 3.62
C ALA A 34 -8.99 -6.31 2.65
N GLU A 35 -8.63 -6.10 1.39
CA GLU A 35 -8.65 -7.18 0.41
C GLU A 35 -7.65 -8.27 0.79
N LEU A 36 -6.47 -7.87 1.21
CA LEU A 36 -5.43 -8.83 1.59
C LEU A 36 -5.81 -9.62 2.83
N GLU A 37 -6.41 -8.95 3.82
CA GLU A 37 -6.86 -9.63 5.03
C GLU A 37 -7.94 -10.65 4.73
N ALA A 38 -8.82 -10.34 3.80
CA ALA A 38 -9.85 -11.27 3.38
C ALA A 38 -9.25 -12.52 2.75
N LYS A 39 -8.04 -12.40 2.21
CA LYS A 39 -7.33 -13.53 1.62
C LYS A 39 -6.41 -14.23 2.62
N GLY A 40 -6.37 -13.75 3.85
CA GLY A 40 -5.56 -14.36 4.89
C GLY A 40 -4.13 -13.86 4.98
N TYR A 41 -3.83 -12.74 4.34
CA TYR A 41 -2.48 -12.20 4.37
C TYR A 41 -2.28 -11.23 5.53
N PHE A 42 -1.03 -11.13 5.96
CA PHE A 42 -0.65 -10.18 6.98
C PHE A 42 -0.65 -8.76 6.42
N THR A 43 -1.16 -7.80 7.19
CA THR A 43 -1.15 -6.41 6.78
C THR A 43 -0.64 -5.54 7.91
N MET A 44 -0.17 -4.33 7.56
CA MET A 44 0.28 -3.35 8.53
C MET A 44 -0.46 -2.05 8.29
N ARG A 45 -0.86 -1.40 9.37
CA ARG A 45 -1.57 -0.14 9.30
C ARG A 45 -0.72 0.92 8.61
N GLY A 46 -1.30 1.60 7.63
CA GLY A 46 -0.61 2.67 6.93
C GLY A 46 0.43 2.21 5.94
N LYS A 47 0.51 0.91 5.69
CA LYS A 47 1.45 0.34 4.74
C LYS A 47 0.78 -0.75 3.94
N CYS A 48 1.28 -0.96 2.73
CA CYS A 48 0.72 -1.95 1.82
C CYS A 48 1.88 -2.68 1.14
N PRO A 49 1.79 -3.98 0.92
CA PRO A 49 2.84 -4.67 0.17
C PRO A 49 3.05 -3.98 -1.17
N ARG A 50 4.29 -3.62 -1.45
CA ARG A 50 4.61 -2.85 -2.66
C ARG A 50 4.18 -3.60 -3.92
N LYS A 51 4.39 -4.90 -3.95
CA LYS A 51 4.02 -5.69 -5.13
C LYS A 51 2.51 -5.69 -5.36
N TYR A 52 1.74 -5.76 -4.29
CA TYR A 52 0.29 -5.73 -4.43
C TYR A 52 -0.18 -4.37 -4.95
N PHE A 53 0.39 -3.32 -4.39
CA PHE A 53 0.06 -1.97 -4.85
C PHE A 53 0.40 -1.80 -6.33
N GLU A 54 1.59 -2.24 -6.73
CA GLU A 54 2.01 -2.12 -8.11
C GLU A 54 1.10 -2.91 -9.04
N GLN A 55 0.71 -4.09 -8.62
CA GLN A 55 -0.19 -4.91 -9.42
C GLN A 55 -1.54 -4.23 -9.63
N LYS A 56 -2.06 -3.59 -8.59
CA LYS A 56 -3.35 -2.90 -8.70
C LYS A 56 -3.26 -1.65 -9.57
N ILE A 57 -2.12 -0.99 -9.56
CA ILE A 57 -1.93 0.25 -10.33
C ILE A 57 -1.54 -0.04 -11.77
N TYR A 58 -0.63 -0.96 -11.98
CA TYR A 58 -0.10 -1.24 -13.32
C TYR A 58 -0.76 -2.43 -14.01
N GLY A 59 -1.45 -3.20 -13.28
CA GLY A 59 -2.05 -4.39 -13.84
C GLY A 59 -1.11 -5.56 -13.78
#